data_ea44d5367ce41c59a52bd47d8b7ae962
#
_entry.id   ea44d5367ce41c59a52bd47d8b7ae962
#
_cell.length_a   1.000
_cell.length_b   1.000
_cell.length_c   1.000
_cell.angle_alpha   90.00
_cell.angle_beta   90.00
_cell.angle_gamma   90.00
#
_symmetry.space_group_name_H-M   'P 1'
#
loop_
_entity.id
_entity.type
_entity.pdbx_description
1 polymer ?
#
loop_
_entity_poly.entity_id
_entity_poly.type
_entity_poly.pdbx_seq_one_letter_code
_entity_poly.pdbx_strand_id
1 'polypeptide(L)'
;CYGVKQVVLRESSRFAHAVDRRYLRGLEFIRLNAGTAITVTDVARHMGVSRRLAEMLFRRHVGHSILDEIQEVRLTRLKTFLSETTLPIGTITWQCGYQSENHVKRVFKQKTGLTMSQYRKQRSPSTSGT
;
A
#
# COMPACT_ATOMS: atom_id res chain seq x y z
N CYS A 1 20.83 13.08 15.81
CA CYS A 1 20.53 12.89 15.83
C CYS A 1 20.23 12.91 15.95
N TYR A 2 20.26 12.93 16.05
CA TYR A 2 19.97 12.61 16.04
C TYR A 2 19.99 12.10 16.47
N GLY A 3 20.22 11.99 16.78
CA GLY A 3 20.22 11.33 17.03
C GLY A 3 20.41 10.77 17.62
N VAL A 4 20.81 10.82 17.83
CA VAL A 4 20.96 10.12 18.51
C VAL A 4 20.17 9.51 18.94
N LYS A 5 19.74 9.59 19.24
CA LYS A 5 19.05 8.99 19.58
C LYS A 5 18.88 7.82 19.24
N GLN A 6 19.11 7.40 18.86
CA GLN A 6 18.99 6.28 18.42
C GLN A 6 19.85 5.30 18.80
N VAL A 7 20.69 5.58 19.32
CA VAL A 7 21.73 4.84 19.50
C VAL A 7 21.75 3.89 20.63
N VAL A 8 21.49 4.34 21.73
CA VAL A 8 21.52 3.63 22.93
C VAL A 8 20.83 2.36 22.95
N LEU A 9 19.83 2.30 22.20
CA LEU A 9 19.00 1.17 22.16
C LEU A 9 19.53 0.05 21.37
N ARG A 10 20.76 0.09 21.03
CA ARG A 10 21.30 -0.87 20.13
C ARG A 10 21.07 -2.28 20.47
N GLU A 11 21.22 -2.65 21.67
CA GLU A 11 21.06 -4.03 22.04
C GLU A 11 19.66 -4.48 21.97
N SER A 12 18.78 -3.67 22.50
CA SER A 12 17.37 -3.94 22.35
C SER A 12 16.98 -3.90 20.93
N SER A 13 17.58 -3.00 20.19
CA SER A 13 17.23 -2.85 18.82
C SER A 13 17.64 -4.01 17.98
N ARG A 14 18.60 -4.75 18.36
CA ARG A 14 19.00 -5.90 17.62
C ARG A 14 17.88 -6.92 17.55
N PHE A 15 17.24 -7.13 18.65
CA PHE A 15 16.14 -8.03 18.72
C PHE A 15 14.93 -7.47 17.97
N ALA A 16 14.65 -6.21 18.17
CA ALA A 16 13.60 -5.56 17.47
C ALA A 16 13.88 -5.49 15.98
N HIS A 17 15.14 -5.40 15.63
CA HIS A 17 15.57 -5.36 14.25
C HIS A 17 15.17 -6.62 13.48
N ALA A 18 15.28 -7.76 14.10
CA ALA A 18 14.90 -9.00 13.45
C ALA A 18 13.39 -9.02 13.18
N VAL A 19 12.62 -8.49 14.11
CA VAL A 19 11.17 -8.39 13.94
C VAL A 19 10.85 -7.41 12.85
N ASP A 20 11.55 -6.29 12.82
CA ASP A 20 11.32 -5.28 11.81
C ASP A 20 11.59 -5.80 10.42
N ARG A 21 12.60 -6.65 10.27
CA ARG A 21 12.89 -7.24 8.97
C ARG A 21 11.73 -8.06 8.46
N ARG A 22 11.07 -8.78 9.33
CA ARG A 22 9.96 -9.61 8.89
C ARG A 22 8.84 -8.76 8.33
N TYR A 23 8.50 -7.68 9.01
CA TYR A 23 7.42 -6.86 8.48
C TYR A 23 7.88 -6.11 7.22
N LEU A 24 9.15 -5.80 7.11
CA LEU A 24 9.68 -5.20 5.89
C LEU A 24 9.53 -6.13 4.69
N ARG A 25 9.70 -7.43 4.91
CA ARG A 25 9.46 -8.39 3.84
C ARG A 25 8.01 -8.36 3.41
N GLY A 26 7.11 -8.24 4.37
CA GLY A 26 5.70 -8.14 4.05
C GLY A 26 5.39 -6.89 3.25
N LEU A 27 5.95 -5.76 3.65
CA LEU A 27 5.74 -4.51 2.94
C LEU A 27 6.26 -4.59 1.51
N GLU A 28 7.44 -5.17 1.34
CA GLU A 28 8.02 -5.33 0.02
C GLU A 28 7.18 -6.24 -0.85
N PHE A 29 6.73 -7.35 -0.29
CA PHE A 29 5.89 -8.29 -1.01
C PHE A 29 4.61 -7.61 -1.48
N ILE A 30 3.98 -6.83 -0.61
CA ILE A 30 2.77 -6.11 -0.95
C ILE A 30 3.05 -5.12 -2.08
N ARG A 31 4.13 -4.37 -1.94
CA ARG A 31 4.48 -3.37 -2.93
C ARG A 31 4.71 -3.98 -4.31
N LEU A 32 5.37 -5.12 -4.36
CA LEU A 32 5.68 -5.77 -5.62
C LEU A 32 4.48 -6.50 -6.22
N ASN A 33 3.56 -6.95 -5.39
CA ASN A 33 2.46 -7.79 -5.85
C ASN A 33 1.07 -7.20 -5.68
N ALA A 34 0.97 -5.94 -5.32
CA ALA A 34 -0.34 -5.34 -5.10
C ALA A 34 -1.19 -5.33 -6.37
N GLY A 35 -0.57 -5.41 -7.52
CA GLY A 35 -1.30 -5.48 -8.78
C GLY A 35 -1.92 -6.83 -9.05
N THR A 36 -1.73 -7.79 -8.15
CA THR A 36 -2.31 -9.11 -8.29
C THR A 36 -3.25 -9.36 -7.12
N ALA A 37 -3.93 -10.49 -7.14
CA ALA A 37 -4.92 -10.81 -6.10
C ALA A 37 -4.25 -11.47 -4.90
N ILE A 38 -3.39 -10.74 -4.21
CA ILE A 38 -2.74 -11.28 -3.01
C ILE A 38 -3.69 -11.17 -1.82
N THR A 39 -3.47 -12.05 -0.85
CA THR A 39 -4.26 -12.07 0.35
C THR A 39 -3.37 -11.86 1.57
N VAL A 40 -4.00 -11.65 2.72
CA VAL A 40 -3.26 -11.52 3.98
C VAL A 40 -2.44 -12.78 4.24
N THR A 41 -3.00 -13.94 3.91
CA THR A 41 -2.30 -15.20 4.10
C THR A 41 -1.04 -15.27 3.25
N ASP A 42 -1.11 -14.78 2.01
CA ASP A 42 0.04 -14.78 1.14
C ASP A 42 1.16 -13.91 1.72
N VAL A 43 0.81 -12.76 2.26
CA VAL A 43 1.78 -11.87 2.87
C VAL A 43 2.45 -12.54 4.07
N ALA A 44 1.65 -13.14 4.93
CA ALA A 44 2.17 -13.82 6.10
C ALA A 44 3.09 -14.96 5.71
N ARG A 45 2.72 -15.71 4.69
CA ARG A 45 3.54 -16.80 4.22
C ARG A 45 4.89 -16.29 3.70
N HIS A 46 4.88 -15.21 2.99
CA HIS A 46 6.11 -14.63 2.49
C HIS A 46 6.98 -14.12 3.64
N MET A 47 6.36 -13.60 4.69
CA MET A 47 7.08 -13.15 5.87
C MET A 47 7.66 -14.31 6.68
N GLY A 48 7.16 -15.52 6.45
CA GLY A 48 7.62 -16.68 7.19
C GLY A 48 7.04 -16.77 8.59
N VAL A 49 5.89 -16.17 8.81
CA VAL A 49 5.24 -16.17 10.13
C VAL A 49 3.78 -16.54 9.98
N SER A 50 3.11 -16.78 11.11
CA SER A 50 1.69 -17.05 11.08
C SER A 50 0.94 -15.77 10.74
N ARG A 51 -0.28 -15.94 10.28
CA ARG A 51 -1.13 -14.80 9.96
C ARG A 51 -1.31 -13.88 11.15
N ARG A 52 -1.48 -14.48 12.31
CA ARG A 52 -1.69 -13.71 13.53
C ARG A 52 -0.46 -12.86 13.86
N LEU A 53 0.71 -13.45 13.75
CA LEU A 53 1.93 -12.72 14.02
C LEU A 53 2.16 -11.64 12.98
N ALA A 54 1.86 -11.94 11.72
CA ALA A 54 2.01 -10.96 10.67
C ALA A 54 1.13 -9.74 10.93
N GLU A 55 -0.12 -9.96 11.33
CA GLU A 55 -1.02 -8.85 11.64
C GLU A 55 -0.50 -8.05 12.81
N MET A 56 0.02 -8.73 13.82
CA MET A 56 0.55 -8.05 14.99
C MET A 56 1.74 -7.17 14.62
N LEU A 57 2.64 -7.69 13.80
CA LEU A 57 3.80 -6.93 13.37
C LEU A 57 3.41 -5.70 12.58
N PHE A 58 2.44 -5.85 11.69
CA PHE A 58 1.98 -4.71 10.91
C PHE A 58 1.35 -3.65 11.78
N ARG A 59 0.50 -4.04 12.71
CA ARG A 59 -0.13 -3.07 13.59
C ARG A 59 0.89 -2.35 14.45
N ARG A 60 1.91 -3.07 14.87
CA ARG A 60 2.92 -2.48 15.73
C ARG A 60 3.85 -1.53 14.98
N HIS A 61 4.33 -1.94 13.81
CA HIS A 61 5.33 -1.16 13.09
C HIS A 61 4.79 -0.27 12.00
N VAL A 62 3.72 -0.68 11.37
CA VAL A 62 3.13 0.08 10.26
C VAL A 62 1.96 0.93 10.74
N GLY A 63 1.26 0.47 11.76
CA GLY A 63 0.16 1.22 12.32
C GLY A 63 -1.22 0.82 11.83
N HIS A 64 -1.30 -0.13 10.92
CA HIS A 64 -2.59 -0.61 10.43
C HIS A 64 -2.45 -2.05 9.96
N SER A 65 -3.57 -2.66 9.59
CA SER A 65 -3.58 -4.08 9.24
C SER A 65 -2.91 -4.32 7.89
N ILE A 66 -2.62 -5.60 7.62
CA ILE A 66 -2.04 -5.99 6.35
C ILE A 66 -2.99 -5.65 5.21
N LEU A 67 -4.27 -5.90 5.41
CA LEU A 67 -5.25 -5.59 4.38
C LEU A 67 -5.27 -4.09 4.05
N ASP A 68 -5.20 -3.27 5.10
CA ASP A 68 -5.15 -1.84 4.91
C ASP A 68 -3.92 -1.43 4.11
N GLU A 69 -2.80 -2.08 4.39
CA GLU A 69 -1.58 -1.77 3.66
C GLU A 69 -1.71 -2.17 2.19
N ILE A 70 -2.30 -3.31 1.90
CA ILE A 70 -2.54 -3.73 0.53
C ILE A 70 -3.38 -2.70 -0.19
N GLN A 71 -4.44 -2.23 0.46
CA GLN A 71 -5.32 -1.25 -0.13
C GLN A 71 -4.63 0.08 -0.36
N GLU A 72 -3.78 0.49 0.57
CA GLU A 72 -3.04 1.74 0.44
C GLU A 72 -2.09 1.70 -0.75
N VAL A 73 -1.39 0.58 -0.91
CA VAL A 73 -0.46 0.44 -2.02
C VAL A 73 -1.22 0.45 -3.35
N ARG A 74 -2.35 -0.26 -3.40
CA ARG A 74 -3.18 -0.27 -4.60
C ARG A 74 -3.71 1.12 -4.92
N LEU A 75 -4.13 1.83 -3.90
CA LEU A 75 -4.66 3.18 -4.07
C LEU A 75 -3.58 4.12 -4.59
N THR A 76 -2.36 3.99 -4.08
CA THR A 76 -1.24 4.80 -4.54
C THR A 76 -0.95 4.53 -6.01
N ARG A 77 -0.96 3.27 -6.41
CA ARG A 77 -0.78 2.91 -7.81
C ARG A 77 -1.89 3.49 -8.67
N LEU A 78 -3.10 3.42 -8.18
CA LEU A 78 -4.25 3.96 -8.89
C LEU A 78 -4.07 5.46 -9.12
N LYS A 79 -3.66 6.18 -8.09
CA LYS A 79 -3.43 7.61 -8.22
C LYS A 79 -2.35 7.92 -9.24
N THR A 80 -1.29 7.13 -9.24
CA THR A 80 -0.21 7.32 -10.20
C THR A 80 -0.71 7.12 -11.62
N PHE A 81 -1.45 6.05 -11.87
CA PHE A 81 -2.00 5.82 -13.19
C PHE A 81 -2.93 6.95 -13.63
N LEU A 82 -3.76 7.42 -12.71
CA LEU A 82 -4.71 8.48 -13.05
C LEU A 82 -4.01 9.78 -13.39
N SER A 83 -2.90 10.07 -12.73
CA SER A 83 -2.21 11.32 -12.95
C SER A 83 -1.18 11.26 -14.07
N GLU A 84 -0.64 10.09 -14.35
CA GLU A 84 0.45 9.97 -15.32
C GLU A 84 0.07 9.31 -16.64
N THR A 85 -1.10 8.71 -16.72
CA THR A 85 -1.51 8.05 -17.96
C THR A 85 -2.91 8.48 -18.35
N THR A 86 -3.26 8.16 -19.59
CA THR A 86 -4.60 8.42 -20.08
C THR A 86 -5.39 7.13 -20.26
N LEU A 87 -4.94 6.06 -19.64
CA LEU A 87 -5.60 4.77 -19.75
C LEU A 87 -7.03 4.84 -19.24
N PRO A 88 -7.94 4.03 -19.81
CA PRO A 88 -9.31 3.95 -19.32
C PRO A 88 -9.33 3.49 -17.86
N ILE A 89 -10.29 3.98 -17.13
CA ILE A 89 -10.42 3.63 -15.71
C ILE A 89 -10.55 2.14 -15.51
N GLY A 90 -11.29 1.45 -16.39
CA GLY A 90 -11.41 0.01 -16.29
C GLY A 90 -10.09 -0.70 -16.41
N THR A 91 -9.24 -0.25 -17.33
CA THR A 91 -7.91 -0.84 -17.51
C THR A 91 -7.06 -0.58 -16.28
N ILE A 92 -7.10 0.62 -15.75
CA ILE A 92 -6.33 0.98 -14.56
C ILE A 92 -6.77 0.11 -13.39
N THR A 93 -8.06 -0.10 -13.27
CA THR A 93 -8.61 -0.93 -12.20
C THR A 93 -7.98 -2.32 -12.19
N TRP A 94 -7.93 -2.94 -13.35
CA TRP A 94 -7.34 -4.27 -13.46
C TRP A 94 -5.86 -4.27 -13.16
N GLN A 95 -5.15 -3.27 -13.65
CA GLN A 95 -3.71 -3.21 -13.45
C GLN A 95 -3.32 -2.95 -12.01
N CYS A 96 -4.20 -2.35 -11.24
CA CYS A 96 -3.94 -2.10 -9.84
C CYS A 96 -4.35 -3.26 -8.93
N GLY A 97 -4.89 -4.33 -9.51
CA GLY A 97 -5.23 -5.50 -8.73
C GLY A 97 -6.65 -5.52 -8.19
N TYR A 98 -7.47 -4.58 -8.60
CA TYR A 98 -8.88 -4.59 -8.19
C TYR A 98 -9.66 -5.50 -9.10
N GLN A 99 -10.66 -6.14 -8.55
CA GLN A 99 -11.49 -7.06 -9.31
C GLN A 99 -12.78 -6.43 -9.80
N SER A 100 -13.15 -5.29 -9.25
CA SER A 100 -14.40 -4.66 -9.61
C SER A 100 -14.21 -3.16 -9.70
N GLU A 101 -14.63 -2.60 -10.81
CA GLU A 101 -14.55 -1.16 -11.00
C GLU A 101 -15.45 -0.42 -10.02
N ASN A 102 -16.61 -0.99 -9.74
CA ASN A 102 -17.53 -0.37 -8.77
C ASN A 102 -16.93 -0.33 -7.38
N HIS A 103 -16.22 -1.38 -7.01
CA HIS A 103 -15.58 -1.44 -5.71
C HIS A 103 -14.51 -0.35 -5.60
N VAL A 104 -13.68 -0.22 -6.62
CA VAL A 104 -12.59 0.75 -6.56
C VAL A 104 -13.14 2.17 -6.60
N LYS A 105 -14.21 2.40 -7.31
CA LYS A 105 -14.83 3.73 -7.32
C LYS A 105 -15.25 4.14 -5.91
N ARG A 106 -15.87 3.21 -5.20
CA ARG A 106 -16.32 3.47 -3.85
C ARG A 106 -15.15 3.72 -2.90
N VAL A 107 -14.15 2.84 -2.97
CA VAL A 107 -12.99 2.96 -2.10
C VAL A 107 -12.23 4.26 -2.38
N PHE A 108 -12.05 4.58 -3.64
CA PHE A 108 -11.31 5.77 -4.01
C PHE A 108 -12.00 7.03 -3.50
N LYS A 109 -13.30 7.12 -3.72
CA LYS A 109 -14.05 8.29 -3.26
C LYS A 109 -14.05 8.38 -1.74
N GLN A 110 -14.12 7.24 -1.08
CA GLN A 110 -14.11 7.21 0.38
C GLN A 110 -12.77 7.67 0.93
N LYS A 111 -11.68 7.31 0.27
CA LYS A 111 -10.35 7.62 0.74
C LYS A 111 -9.87 9.02 0.34
N THR A 112 -10.26 9.49 -0.83
CA THR A 112 -9.78 10.78 -1.32
C THR A 112 -10.82 11.86 -1.34
N GLY A 113 -12.09 11.50 -1.26
CA GLY A 113 -13.17 12.47 -1.37
C GLY A 113 -13.53 12.84 -2.79
N LEU A 114 -12.83 12.29 -3.76
CA LEU A 114 -13.05 12.59 -5.18
C LEU A 114 -13.31 11.32 -5.96
N THR A 115 -14.03 11.45 -7.07
CA THR A 115 -14.12 10.32 -7.98
C THR A 115 -12.80 10.23 -8.76
N MET A 116 -12.59 9.09 -9.38
CA MET A 116 -11.38 8.90 -10.17
C MET A 116 -11.30 9.89 -11.32
N SER A 117 -12.43 10.18 -11.94
CA SER A 117 -12.45 11.14 -13.03
C SER A 117 -12.10 12.54 -12.54
N GLN A 118 -12.62 12.93 -11.39
CA GLN A 118 -12.33 14.23 -10.83
C GLN A 118 -10.86 14.33 -10.46
N TYR A 119 -10.31 13.27 -9.89
CA TYR A 119 -8.91 13.26 -9.50
C TYR A 119 -8.03 13.41 -10.74
N ARG A 120 -8.38 12.68 -11.80
CA ARG A 120 -7.62 12.73 -13.04
C ARG A 120 -7.63 14.14 -13.63
N LYS A 121 -8.77 14.78 -13.62
CA LYS A 121 -8.87 16.13 -14.13
C LYS A 121 -7.99 17.10 -13.37
N GLN A 122 -7.97 16.97 -12.06
CA GLN A 122 -7.19 17.86 -11.23
C GLN A 122 -5.71 17.66 -11.38
N ARG A 123 -5.29 16.43 -11.62
CA ARG A 123 -3.88 16.09 -11.68
C ARG A 123 -3.31 16.06 -13.07
N SER A 124 -4.15 15.99 -14.06
CA SER A 124 -3.66 15.87 -15.44
C SER A 124 -3.06 17.18 -15.90
N PRO A 125 -1.81 17.15 -16.37
CA PRO A 125 -1.18 18.38 -16.86
C PRO A 125 -1.91 18.94 -18.08
N SER A 126 -2.47 18.09 -18.89
CA SER A 126 -3.18 18.57 -20.07
C SER A 126 -4.39 19.39 -19.68
N THR A 127 -5.00 19.08 -18.58
CA THR A 127 -6.13 19.84 -18.09
C THR A 127 -5.70 21.23 -17.68
N SER A 128 -4.60 21.30 -17.00
CA SER A 128 -4.14 22.57 -16.53
C SER A 128 -3.61 23.42 -17.67
N GLY A 129 -3.20 22.78 -18.73
CA GLY A 129 -2.72 23.49 -19.86
C GLY A 129 -3.79 24.28 -20.57
N THR A 130 -5.02 23.98 -20.27
CA THR A 130 -6.10 24.73 -20.85
C THR A 130 -6.54 25.86 -19.93
#